data_d17c49ea561df4e35c895e5eaf884e4b
#
_entry.id   d17c49ea561df4e35c895e5eaf884e4b
#
_cell.length_a   1.000
_cell.length_b   1.000
_cell.length_c   1.000
_cell.angle_alpha   90.00
_cell.angle_beta   90.00
_cell.angle_gamma   90.00
#
_symmetry.space_group_name_H-M   'P 1'
#
loop_
_entity.id
_entity.type
_entity.pdbx_description
1 polymer ?
#
loop_
_entity_poly.entity_id
_entity_poly.type
_entity_poly.pdbx_seq_one_letter_code
_entity_poly.pdbx_strand_id
1 'polypeptide(L)'
;MNSENFKAEDFVLDGNYFLDGGKNIEIRNARLNSKDSFWNCENVEIYDSYICGEYLGWNSKNLKFVNCVIESNQGLCYIDGLTLENCSLINTDLAFEYSQNINATITNKVDSIKNPGSGIINADGIGTLIMNPLRVDVTKTQIICKNIEKKYSEDPNLNER
;
A
#
# COMPACT_ATOMS: atom_id res chain seq x y z
N MET A 1 -15.42 5.27 11.55
CA MET A 1 -15.13 6.19 12.68
C MET A 1 -14.31 7.36 12.18
N ASN A 2 -14.72 8.57 12.43
CA ASN A 2 -14.03 9.77 11.95
C ASN A 2 -13.21 10.40 13.08
N SER A 3 -12.04 9.83 13.34
CA SER A 3 -11.11 10.36 14.35
C SER A 3 -10.22 11.44 13.75
N GLU A 4 -9.92 12.47 14.50
CA GLU A 4 -9.02 13.54 14.09
C GLU A 4 -7.92 13.76 15.13
N ASN A 5 -6.71 14.11 14.64
CA ASN A 5 -5.57 14.44 15.49
C ASN A 5 -5.22 13.30 16.47
N PHE A 6 -5.21 12.08 15.98
CA PHE A 6 -4.94 10.90 16.77
C PHE A 6 -3.44 10.61 16.77
N LYS A 7 -2.88 10.40 17.96
CA LYS A 7 -1.50 9.94 18.15
C LYS A 7 -1.46 8.76 19.11
N ALA A 8 -0.76 7.71 18.72
CA ALA A 8 -0.57 6.54 19.57
C ALA A 8 0.77 5.88 19.31
N GLU A 9 1.33 5.26 20.34
CA GLU A 9 2.58 4.51 20.24
C GLU A 9 2.56 3.30 21.18
N ASP A 10 3.41 2.32 20.88
CA ASP A 10 3.67 1.16 21.74
C ASP A 10 2.41 0.37 22.09
N PHE A 11 1.65 -0.03 21.07
CA PHE A 11 0.41 -0.79 21.29
C PHE A 11 0.22 -1.92 20.29
N VAL A 12 -0.67 -2.83 20.65
CA VAL A 12 -1.14 -3.93 19.80
C VAL A 12 -2.65 -3.79 19.62
N LEU A 13 -3.08 -3.88 18.39
CA LEU A 13 -4.51 -3.85 18.04
C LEU A 13 -4.87 -5.12 17.28
N ASP A 14 -6.01 -5.70 17.67
CA ASP A 14 -6.63 -6.79 16.94
C ASP A 14 -8.12 -6.47 16.75
N GLY A 15 -8.52 -6.31 15.50
CA GLY A 15 -9.89 -5.90 15.18
C GLY A 15 -10.07 -5.68 13.69
N ASN A 16 -11.05 -4.86 13.31
CA ASN A 16 -11.32 -4.50 11.91
C ASN A 16 -11.69 -3.03 11.81
N TYR A 17 -11.52 -2.46 10.62
CA TYR A 17 -11.90 -1.08 10.27
C TYR A 17 -11.22 -0.01 11.12
N PHE A 18 -9.97 -0.25 11.48
CA PHE A 18 -9.24 0.63 12.37
C PHE A 18 -9.04 2.02 11.75
N LEU A 19 -9.50 3.05 12.45
CA LEU A 19 -9.39 4.47 12.13
C LEU A 19 -9.94 4.88 10.75
N ASP A 20 -10.90 4.14 10.20
CA ASP A 20 -11.53 4.52 8.93
C ASP A 20 -12.17 5.92 9.04
N GLY A 21 -11.94 6.74 8.01
CA GLY A 21 -12.39 8.13 7.99
C GLY A 21 -11.57 9.08 8.85
N GLY A 22 -10.44 8.63 9.39
CA GLY A 22 -9.61 9.45 10.27
C GLY A 22 -8.76 10.49 9.54
N LYS A 23 -8.38 11.54 10.24
CA LYS A 23 -7.52 12.62 9.73
C LYS A 23 -6.42 12.96 10.72
N ASN A 24 -5.24 13.30 10.19
CA ASN A 24 -4.09 13.72 10.99
C ASN A 24 -3.74 12.67 12.04
N ILE A 25 -3.34 11.50 11.57
CA ILE A 25 -3.05 10.32 12.39
C ILE A 25 -1.54 10.10 12.41
N GLU A 26 -0.97 9.88 13.59
CA GLU A 26 0.42 9.47 13.76
C GLU A 26 0.49 8.23 14.66
N ILE A 27 1.12 7.17 14.16
CA ILE A 27 1.25 5.90 14.88
C ILE A 27 2.73 5.50 14.87
N ARG A 28 3.24 5.07 16.03
CA ARG A 28 4.61 4.60 16.17
C ARG A 28 4.66 3.28 16.95
N ASN A 29 5.53 2.38 16.49
CA ASN A 29 5.84 1.12 17.17
C ASN A 29 4.58 0.35 17.57
N ALA A 30 3.73 0.07 16.59
CA ALA A 30 2.48 -0.65 16.79
C ALA A 30 2.49 -1.97 16.03
N ARG A 31 1.67 -2.89 16.50
CA ARG A 31 1.32 -4.11 15.79
C ARG A 31 -0.18 -4.10 15.53
N LEU A 32 -0.54 -3.95 14.28
CA LEU A 32 -1.93 -3.80 13.85
C LEU A 32 -2.36 -5.05 13.08
N ASN A 33 -3.35 -5.75 13.58
CA ASN A 33 -4.00 -6.85 12.88
C ASN A 33 -5.47 -6.46 12.65
N SER A 34 -5.75 -5.90 11.48
CA SER A 34 -7.06 -5.32 11.20
C SER A 34 -7.26 -5.21 9.70
N LYS A 35 -8.28 -5.87 9.17
CA LYS A 35 -8.64 -5.68 7.77
C LYS A 35 -9.36 -4.34 7.57
N ASP A 36 -9.34 -3.85 6.34
CA ASP A 36 -10.00 -2.60 5.92
C ASP A 36 -9.60 -1.40 6.78
N SER A 37 -8.33 -1.34 7.19
CA SER A 37 -7.83 -0.25 8.03
C SER A 37 -7.49 0.98 7.21
N PHE A 38 -7.67 2.15 7.80
CA PHE A 38 -7.32 3.45 7.22
C PHE A 38 -8.04 3.75 5.91
N TRP A 39 -9.26 3.30 5.74
CA TRP A 39 -10.09 3.66 4.59
C TRP A 39 -10.58 5.10 4.71
N ASN A 40 -10.57 5.81 3.59
CA ASN A 40 -11.05 7.20 3.52
C ASN A 40 -10.36 8.12 4.52
N CYS A 41 -9.08 7.85 4.79
CA CYS A 41 -8.27 8.65 5.70
C CYS A 41 -7.54 9.78 4.97
N GLU A 42 -7.05 10.74 5.73
CA GLU A 42 -6.27 11.85 5.22
C GLU A 42 -5.16 12.21 6.19
N ASN A 43 -3.93 12.38 5.68
CA ASN A 43 -2.75 12.71 6.47
C ASN A 43 -2.45 11.68 7.56
N VAL A 44 -2.00 10.51 7.16
CA VAL A 44 -1.62 9.41 8.07
C VAL A 44 -0.13 9.17 7.97
N GLU A 45 0.56 9.11 9.11
CA GLU A 45 1.96 8.71 9.20
C GLU A 45 2.10 7.54 10.17
N ILE A 46 2.73 6.46 9.72
CA ILE A 46 2.93 5.26 10.52
C ILE A 46 4.41 4.88 10.48
N TYR A 47 5.01 4.71 11.66
CA TYR A 47 6.44 4.46 11.83
C TYR A 47 6.70 3.17 12.61
N ASP A 48 7.71 2.43 12.19
CA ASP A 48 8.27 1.30 12.95
C ASP A 48 7.22 0.28 13.38
N SER A 49 6.30 -0.05 12.48
CA SER A 49 5.13 -0.85 12.80
C SER A 49 5.00 -2.08 11.89
N TYR A 50 4.28 -3.07 12.40
CA TYR A 50 3.81 -4.22 11.63
C TYR A 50 2.32 -4.08 11.41
N ILE A 51 1.88 -4.16 10.15
CA ILE A 51 0.49 -3.97 9.78
C ILE A 51 0.05 -5.17 8.95
N CYS A 52 -0.95 -5.91 9.45
CA CYS A 52 -1.52 -7.07 8.79
C CYS A 52 -3.02 -6.90 8.62
N GLY A 53 -3.52 -7.12 7.42
CA GLY A 53 -4.94 -7.08 7.12
C GLY A 53 -5.20 -6.66 5.67
N GLU A 54 -6.22 -7.26 5.06
CA GLU A 54 -6.58 -7.00 3.67
C GLU A 54 -7.01 -5.55 3.45
N TYR A 55 -6.81 -5.05 2.23
CA TYR A 55 -7.36 -3.79 1.71
C TYR A 55 -6.91 -2.54 2.47
N LEU A 56 -5.68 -2.53 2.94
CA LEU A 56 -5.12 -1.40 3.70
C LEU A 56 -5.17 -0.09 2.90
N GLY A 57 -5.71 0.95 3.51
CA GLY A 57 -5.55 2.33 3.07
C GLY A 57 -6.46 2.80 1.94
N TRP A 58 -7.43 2.01 1.51
CA TRP A 58 -8.25 2.33 0.34
C TRP A 58 -8.94 3.70 0.41
N ASN A 59 -8.95 4.41 -0.72
CA ASN A 59 -9.58 5.72 -0.90
C ASN A 59 -9.05 6.83 0.01
N SER A 60 -7.79 6.72 0.39
CA SER A 60 -7.16 7.68 1.30
C SER A 60 -6.31 8.69 0.56
N LYS A 61 -5.94 9.77 1.25
CA LYS A 61 -5.07 10.81 0.74
C LYS A 61 -3.91 11.02 1.70
N ASN A 62 -2.70 11.10 1.15
CA ASN A 62 -1.50 11.40 1.90
C ASN A 62 -1.24 10.42 3.04
N LEU A 63 -0.94 9.17 2.67
CA LEU A 63 -0.50 8.13 3.60
C LEU A 63 1.02 7.97 3.52
N LYS A 64 1.68 7.89 4.67
CA LYS A 64 3.12 7.66 4.77
C LYS A 64 3.42 6.54 5.76
N PHE A 65 4.20 5.57 5.28
CA PHE A 65 4.69 4.45 6.09
C PHE A 65 6.21 4.47 6.07
N VAL A 66 6.83 4.45 7.25
CA VAL A 66 8.30 4.48 7.41
C VAL A 66 8.75 3.32 8.27
N ASN A 67 9.70 2.52 7.80
CA ASN A 67 10.24 1.36 8.50
C ASN A 67 9.14 0.38 8.93
N CYS A 68 8.18 0.13 8.07
CA CYS A 68 7.05 -0.75 8.36
C CYS A 68 7.18 -2.07 7.62
N VAL A 69 6.60 -3.11 8.21
CA VAL A 69 6.32 -4.38 7.53
C VAL A 69 4.81 -4.44 7.30
N ILE A 70 4.41 -4.56 6.05
CA ILE A 70 3.02 -4.54 5.63
C ILE A 70 2.67 -5.88 5.00
N GLU A 71 1.61 -6.49 5.49
CA GLU A 71 1.05 -7.71 4.94
C GLU A 71 -0.43 -7.46 4.62
N SER A 72 -0.72 -7.17 3.35
CA SER A 72 -2.06 -6.73 2.96
C SER A 72 -2.39 -7.15 1.54
N ASN A 73 -3.23 -8.16 1.38
CA ASN A 73 -3.73 -8.53 0.07
C ASN A 73 -4.57 -7.39 -0.52
N GLN A 74 -4.30 -7.03 -1.77
CA GLN A 74 -4.90 -5.87 -2.45
C GLN A 74 -4.81 -4.58 -1.60
N GLY A 75 -3.71 -4.43 -0.88
CA GLY A 75 -3.45 -3.26 -0.06
C GLY A 75 -2.90 -2.09 -0.85
N LEU A 76 -3.01 -0.91 -0.27
CA LEU A 76 -2.43 0.33 -0.81
C LEU A 76 -3.02 0.73 -2.17
N CYS A 77 -4.28 0.42 -2.40
CA CYS A 77 -5.00 0.74 -3.63
C CYS A 77 -5.86 2.00 -3.46
N TYR A 78 -6.10 2.71 -4.57
CA TYR A 78 -6.95 3.91 -4.61
C TYR A 78 -6.50 5.02 -3.66
N ILE A 79 -5.19 5.18 -3.49
CA ILE A 79 -4.61 6.22 -2.62
C ILE A 79 -4.04 7.34 -3.48
N ASP A 80 -4.31 8.59 -3.12
CA ASP A 80 -3.67 9.74 -3.71
C ASP A 80 -2.63 10.31 -2.75
N GLY A 81 -1.35 10.18 -3.13
CA GLY A 81 -0.24 10.55 -2.27
C GLY A 81 0.13 9.43 -1.30
N LEU A 82 0.90 8.47 -1.79
CA LEU A 82 1.36 7.31 -1.00
C LEU A 82 2.88 7.32 -0.92
N THR A 83 3.41 7.34 0.30
CA THR A 83 4.84 7.25 0.55
C THR A 83 5.17 6.01 1.36
N LEU A 84 6.11 5.20 0.85
CA LEU A 84 6.71 4.09 1.57
C LEU A 84 8.21 4.34 1.65
N GLU A 85 8.76 4.44 2.86
CA GLU A 85 10.19 4.56 3.10
C GLU A 85 10.69 3.34 3.87
N ASN A 86 11.64 2.60 3.29
CA ASN A 86 12.25 1.44 3.92
C ASN A 86 11.19 0.46 4.46
N CYS A 87 10.24 0.10 3.63
CA CYS A 87 9.16 -0.82 3.98
C CYS A 87 9.32 -2.17 3.31
N SER A 88 8.81 -3.21 3.95
CA SER A 88 8.66 -4.54 3.35
C SER A 88 7.20 -4.83 3.09
N LEU A 89 6.87 -5.32 1.91
CA LEU A 89 5.53 -5.79 1.56
C LEU A 89 5.58 -7.31 1.46
N ILE A 90 5.07 -8.00 2.45
CA ILE A 90 5.05 -9.47 2.49
C ILE A 90 3.63 -9.98 2.29
N ASN A 91 3.48 -11.14 1.63
CA ASN A 91 2.17 -11.72 1.32
C ASN A 91 1.18 -10.66 0.79
N THR A 92 1.69 -9.76 -0.05
CA THR A 92 0.92 -8.64 -0.59
C THR A 92 0.75 -8.84 -2.09
N ASP A 93 -0.45 -9.23 -2.49
CA ASP A 93 -0.83 -9.46 -3.88
C ASP A 93 -1.63 -8.28 -4.41
N LEU A 94 -1.45 -7.94 -5.68
CA LEU A 94 -2.17 -6.87 -6.38
C LEU A 94 -2.09 -5.49 -5.70
N ALA A 95 -0.89 -5.11 -5.26
CA ALA A 95 -0.67 -3.84 -4.59
C ALA A 95 -0.77 -2.64 -5.55
N PHE A 96 -1.10 -1.48 -5.01
CA PHE A 96 -1.05 -0.17 -5.66
C PHE A 96 -2.09 0.09 -6.74
N GLU A 97 -3.11 -0.74 -6.89
CA GLU A 97 -4.08 -0.55 -7.97
C GLU A 97 -4.75 0.84 -7.90
N TYR A 98 -4.61 1.61 -8.98
CA TYR A 98 -5.13 2.97 -9.13
C TYR A 98 -4.65 3.99 -8.07
N SER A 99 -3.58 3.71 -7.36
CA SER A 99 -2.95 4.70 -6.50
C SER A 99 -2.14 5.69 -7.33
N GLN A 100 -2.12 6.95 -6.93
CA GLN A 100 -1.47 8.05 -7.63
C GLN A 100 -0.47 8.76 -6.73
N ASN A 101 0.49 9.44 -7.36
CA ASN A 101 1.53 10.18 -6.65
C ASN A 101 2.23 9.28 -5.62
N ILE A 102 2.64 8.10 -6.09
CA ILE A 102 3.35 7.11 -5.28
C ILE A 102 4.83 7.47 -5.21
N ASN A 103 5.40 7.36 -4.02
CA ASN A 103 6.85 7.41 -3.82
C ASN A 103 7.21 6.26 -2.86
N ALA A 104 7.61 5.13 -3.42
CA ALA A 104 7.78 3.90 -2.65
C ALA A 104 9.21 3.36 -2.76
N THR A 105 9.82 3.08 -1.60
CA THR A 105 11.05 2.30 -1.48
C THR A 105 10.76 1.04 -0.68
N ILE A 106 10.80 -0.10 -1.35
CA ILE A 106 10.43 -1.41 -0.80
C ILE A 106 11.68 -2.28 -0.76
N THR A 107 11.95 -2.87 0.39
CA THR A 107 13.21 -3.57 0.67
C THR A 107 13.20 -5.05 0.33
N ASN A 108 12.09 -5.58 -0.15
CA ASN A 108 11.95 -6.99 -0.51
C ASN A 108 11.32 -7.16 -1.89
N LYS A 109 11.15 -8.42 -2.28
CA LYS A 109 10.40 -8.78 -3.49
C LYS A 109 8.90 -8.72 -3.19
N VAL A 110 8.18 -7.90 -3.94
CA VAL A 110 6.71 -7.79 -3.87
C VAL A 110 6.07 -8.90 -4.69
N ASP A 111 5.05 -9.55 -4.16
CA ASP A 111 4.38 -10.66 -4.85
C ASP A 111 3.78 -10.22 -6.17
N SER A 112 2.95 -9.18 -6.15
CA SER A 112 2.43 -8.60 -7.39
C SER A 112 1.99 -7.14 -7.22
N ILE A 113 2.08 -6.40 -8.31
CA ILE A 113 1.65 -5.00 -8.43
C ILE A 113 0.71 -4.91 -9.63
N LYS A 114 -0.41 -4.21 -9.47
CA LYS A 114 -1.41 -4.08 -10.54
C LYS A 114 -1.80 -2.63 -10.78
N ASN A 115 -1.65 -2.19 -12.01
CA ASN A 115 -2.15 -0.90 -12.51
C ASN A 115 -1.93 0.30 -11.58
N PRO A 116 -0.69 0.55 -11.10
CA PRO A 116 -0.42 1.79 -10.39
C PRO A 116 -0.68 2.99 -11.29
N GLY A 117 -1.24 4.06 -10.75
CA GLY A 117 -1.67 5.21 -11.54
C GLY A 117 -0.55 6.17 -11.89
N SER A 118 0.31 6.51 -10.92
CA SER A 118 1.44 7.42 -11.15
C SER A 118 2.45 7.38 -10.01
N GLY A 119 3.68 7.77 -10.31
CA GLY A 119 4.73 7.94 -9.32
C GLY A 119 5.95 7.05 -9.56
N ILE A 120 6.68 6.75 -8.50
CA ILE A 120 7.90 5.96 -8.54
C ILE A 120 7.80 4.81 -7.54
N ILE A 121 8.02 3.59 -8.02
CA ILE A 121 8.06 2.40 -7.18
C ILE A 121 9.45 1.77 -7.33
N ASN A 122 10.21 1.79 -6.25
CA ASN A 122 11.52 1.16 -6.17
C ASN A 122 11.40 -0.08 -5.27
N ALA A 123 11.62 -1.26 -5.83
CA ALA A 123 11.53 -2.52 -5.11
C ALA A 123 12.75 -3.39 -5.38
N ASP A 124 13.07 -4.28 -4.45
CA ASP A 124 14.16 -5.23 -4.62
C ASP A 124 13.84 -6.26 -5.69
N GLY A 125 12.59 -6.64 -5.80
CA GLY A 125 12.07 -7.54 -6.84
C GLY A 125 10.57 -7.43 -6.96
N ILE A 126 10.02 -7.90 -8.07
CA ILE A 126 8.56 -8.00 -8.30
C ILE A 126 8.28 -9.37 -8.92
N GLY A 127 7.39 -10.13 -8.29
CA GLY A 127 6.95 -11.41 -8.83
C GLY A 127 6.14 -11.24 -10.10
N THR A 128 5.03 -10.52 -10.02
CA THR A 128 4.16 -10.26 -11.17
C THR A 128 3.83 -8.76 -11.23
N LEU A 129 4.09 -8.15 -12.39
CA LEU A 129 3.71 -6.77 -12.66
C LEU A 129 2.63 -6.74 -13.74
N ILE A 130 1.49 -6.18 -13.42
CA ILE A 130 0.35 -6.02 -14.35
C ILE A 130 0.20 -4.54 -14.65
N MET A 131 0.38 -4.16 -15.92
CA MET A 131 0.27 -2.78 -16.40
C MET A 131 -0.61 -2.76 -17.63
N ASN A 132 -1.91 -2.48 -17.45
CA ASN A 132 -2.88 -2.48 -18.52
C ASN A 132 -3.05 -1.06 -19.09
N PRO A 133 -2.60 -0.80 -20.34
CA PRO A 133 -2.68 0.53 -20.94
C PRO A 133 -4.11 0.99 -21.23
N LEU A 134 -5.09 0.09 -21.17
CA LEU A 134 -6.50 0.44 -21.29
C LEU A 134 -7.09 0.93 -19.94
N ARG A 135 -6.37 0.75 -18.85
CA ARG A 135 -6.83 1.09 -17.50
C ARG A 135 -6.08 2.27 -16.90
N VAL A 136 -4.78 2.35 -17.16
CA VAL A 136 -3.91 3.40 -16.63
C VAL A 136 -2.97 3.87 -17.74
N ASP A 137 -2.48 5.11 -17.61
CA ASP A 137 -1.39 5.58 -18.45
C ASP A 137 -0.08 5.00 -17.89
N VAL A 138 0.43 3.96 -18.56
CA VAL A 138 1.60 3.22 -18.08
C VAL A 138 2.88 4.07 -18.07
N THR A 139 2.89 5.20 -18.77
CA THR A 139 4.04 6.10 -18.79
C THR A 139 4.17 6.96 -17.54
N LYS A 140 3.12 7.04 -16.72
CA LYS A 140 3.09 7.87 -15.51
C LYS A 140 3.72 7.20 -14.29
N THR A 141 4.01 5.90 -14.35
CA THR A 141 4.65 5.19 -13.24
C THR A 141 6.02 4.69 -13.67
N GLN A 142 7.05 5.07 -12.91
CA GLN A 142 8.39 4.55 -13.07
C GLN A 142 8.59 3.38 -12.10
N ILE A 143 8.94 2.22 -12.65
CA ILE A 143 9.27 1.04 -11.87
C ILE A 143 10.79 0.87 -11.87
N ILE A 144 11.42 0.92 -10.69
CA ILE A 144 12.85 0.69 -10.51
C ILE A 144 12.99 -0.63 -9.74
N CYS A 145 13.47 -1.65 -10.42
CA CYS A 145 13.50 -3.00 -9.86
C CYS A 145 14.58 -3.83 -10.54
N LYS A 146 15.35 -4.58 -9.75
CA LYS A 146 16.42 -5.44 -10.27
C LYS A 146 15.88 -6.61 -11.08
N ASN A 147 14.76 -7.18 -10.68
CA ASN A 147 14.18 -8.33 -11.35
C ASN A 147 12.66 -8.32 -11.28
N ILE A 148 12.02 -8.38 -12.44
CA ILE A 148 10.59 -8.58 -12.57
C ILE A 148 10.41 -9.96 -13.21
N GLU A 149 9.81 -10.90 -12.47
CA GLU A 149 9.72 -12.28 -12.94
C GLU A 149 8.71 -12.45 -14.09
N LYS A 150 7.55 -11.79 -13.96
CA LYS A 150 6.49 -11.85 -14.98
C LYS A 150 5.88 -10.48 -15.19
N LYS A 151 5.64 -10.14 -16.46
CA LYS A 151 4.96 -8.90 -16.87
C LYS A 151 3.75 -9.24 -17.72
N TYR A 152 2.63 -8.56 -17.43
CA TYR A 152 1.41 -8.72 -18.20
C TYR A 152 0.80 -7.35 -18.51
N SER A 153 0.17 -7.24 -19.68
CA SER A 153 -0.66 -6.07 -20.03
C SER A 153 -2.11 -6.24 -19.61
N GLU A 154 -2.49 -7.45 -19.19
CA GLU A 154 -3.81 -7.76 -18.61
C GLU A 154 -3.62 -8.73 -17.45
N ASP A 155 -4.50 -8.67 -16.46
CA ASP A 155 -4.46 -9.61 -15.36
C ASP A 155 -4.77 -11.03 -15.85
N PRO A 156 -3.80 -11.97 -15.79
CA PRO A 156 -4.01 -13.32 -16.31
C PRO A 156 -5.04 -14.12 -15.51
N ASN A 157 -5.36 -13.67 -14.28
CA ASN A 157 -6.27 -14.38 -13.39
C ASN A 157 -7.54 -13.58 -13.09
N LEU A 158 -7.89 -12.60 -13.94
CA LEU A 158 -9.03 -11.71 -13.70
C LEU A 158 -10.34 -12.46 -13.45
N ASN A 159 -10.56 -13.54 -14.17
CA ASN A 159 -11.79 -14.34 -14.07
C ASN A 159 -11.82 -15.27 -12.83
N GLU A 160 -10.71 -15.39 -12.13
CA GLU A 160 -10.56 -16.24 -10.94
C GLU A 160 -10.65 -15.45 -9.62
N ARG A 161 -10.74 -14.13 -9.75
CA ARG A 161 -10.72 -13.22 -8.58
C ARG A 161 -12.11 -12.72 -8.20
#